data_6ef15fc08437606068ac7d14c27995b5
#
_entry.id   6ef15fc08437606068ac7d14c27995b5
#
_cell.length_a   1.000
_cell.length_b   1.000
_cell.length_c   1.000
_cell.angle_alpha   90.00
_cell.angle_beta   90.00
_cell.angle_gamma   90.00
#
_symmetry.space_group_name_H-M   'P 1'
#
loop_
_entity.id
_entity.type
_entity.pdbx_description
1 polymer ?
#
loop_
_entity_poly.entity_id
_entity_poly.type
_entity_poly.pdbx_seq_one_letter_code
_entity_poly.pdbx_strand_id
1 'polypeptide(L)'
;MALFHLHVTQVKRSAGQSVVTSAAYRAGEKLYSEYYGEVSDYTHKGGVVCTDILLPPQAPNQYQDRATLWNAVEKAERGKKAQLAYSFDIALQNEFSLEENIALARQFVSEQLVGRGMIADFAIHQPDKEDGGIPNPHFHVLCPIRPIEPDGKWGCKQRRRYRLDEDGNRIMGEDGKPLFDAVPTTDWGSPETLEHWREAWAAMVNARFVEIETANFEKRGLPCRIDHRSYERQGLDLLPTVHEGVAVRQMEAKGIPTDKGDLNRWIKKANNILRDIRKKIAGLTDWIKAIKEELSKPQAPTLAALLTDYYEGRNAGAWSRNARIGNLKGFAEAINFLTERGIATLEDLETHIAAQSERTEAINTSMKAKRDRLNELKELLRLVDLYRDTKPVYDELQGIKWKGKREKFEREHENELRTFHMARRKLDKHRSPAGKIPVHAWEQEQARLHQEYTAEYEQYKPIQDDLRRLQQVKRNADAAIHQQEQTQQKRREVER
;
A
#
# COMPACT_ATOMS: atom_id res chain seq x y z
N MET A 1 17.68 -5.45 -6.33
CA MET A 1 16.49 -6.21 -5.85
C MET A 1 15.32 -5.67 -6.63
N ALA A 2 14.65 -6.52 -7.39
CA ALA A 2 13.49 -6.14 -8.21
C ALA A 2 12.37 -5.56 -7.35
N LEU A 3 11.77 -4.47 -7.80
CA LEU A 3 10.75 -3.72 -7.05
C LEU A 3 9.48 -3.61 -7.88
N PHE A 4 8.33 -3.99 -7.28
CA PHE A 4 7.03 -3.65 -7.84
C PHE A 4 6.51 -2.35 -7.22
N HIS A 5 6.24 -1.38 -8.07
CA HIS A 5 5.45 -0.20 -7.71
C HIS A 5 4.64 0.23 -8.94
N LEU A 6 3.34 0.28 -8.81
CA LEU A 6 2.42 0.91 -9.73
C LEU A 6 1.33 1.57 -8.91
N HIS A 7 1.31 2.89 -8.93
CA HIS A 7 0.35 3.71 -8.21
C HIS A 7 -0.38 4.62 -9.19
N VAL A 8 -1.70 4.70 -9.05
CA VAL A 8 -2.55 5.55 -9.89
C VAL A 8 -3.29 6.54 -9.01
N THR A 9 -3.15 7.81 -9.33
CA THR A 9 -3.87 8.90 -8.70
C THR A 9 -4.62 9.72 -9.73
N GLN A 10 -5.28 10.77 -9.30
CA GLN A 10 -5.97 11.69 -10.20
C GLN A 10 -5.49 13.11 -9.94
N VAL A 11 -5.16 13.82 -11.01
CA VAL A 11 -4.96 15.27 -10.97
C VAL A 11 -6.33 15.93 -10.85
N LYS A 12 -6.54 16.69 -9.77
CA LYS A 12 -7.85 17.28 -9.43
C LYS A 12 -7.74 18.78 -9.26
N ARG A 13 -8.59 19.53 -9.96
CA ARG A 13 -8.67 21.00 -9.79
C ARG A 13 -9.07 21.40 -8.38
N SER A 14 -9.93 20.62 -7.71
CA SER A 14 -10.31 20.86 -6.30
C SER A 14 -9.16 20.78 -5.31
N ALA A 15 -8.04 20.15 -5.68
CA ALA A 15 -6.82 20.11 -4.89
C ALA A 15 -5.84 21.25 -5.25
N GLY A 16 -6.26 22.21 -6.06
CA GLY A 16 -5.40 23.30 -6.55
C GLY A 16 -4.38 22.84 -7.61
N GLN A 17 -4.59 21.68 -8.24
CA GLN A 17 -3.65 21.10 -9.18
C GLN A 17 -3.97 21.53 -10.61
N SER A 18 -2.96 21.93 -11.38
CA SER A 18 -3.01 22.09 -12.83
C SER A 18 -2.42 20.86 -13.50
N VAL A 19 -3.10 20.35 -14.52
CA VAL A 19 -2.55 19.26 -15.32
C VAL A 19 -1.44 19.73 -16.25
N VAL A 20 -1.49 20.99 -16.72
CA VAL A 20 -0.41 21.63 -17.50
C VAL A 20 0.88 21.70 -16.65
N THR A 21 0.78 22.18 -15.40
CA THR A 21 1.91 22.19 -14.46
C THR A 21 2.43 20.77 -14.19
N SER A 22 1.52 19.82 -14.03
CA SER A 22 1.87 18.41 -13.80
C SER A 22 2.62 17.81 -15.00
N ALA A 23 2.23 18.13 -16.21
CA ALA A 23 2.90 17.71 -17.44
C ALA A 23 4.27 18.37 -17.60
N ALA A 24 4.34 19.70 -17.40
CA ALA A 24 5.59 20.45 -17.42
C ALA A 24 6.62 19.87 -16.45
N TYR A 25 6.21 19.58 -15.21
CA TYR A 25 7.07 19.00 -14.19
C TYR A 25 7.62 17.62 -14.58
N ARG A 26 6.78 16.76 -15.17
CA ARG A 26 7.19 15.40 -15.57
C ARG A 26 8.11 15.42 -16.77
N ALA A 27 7.78 16.24 -17.76
CA ALA A 27 8.58 16.34 -18.99
C ALA A 27 9.85 17.17 -18.83
N GLY A 28 9.99 17.96 -17.76
CA GLY A 28 11.08 18.91 -17.62
C GLY A 28 10.96 20.05 -18.63
N GLU A 29 9.75 20.50 -18.93
CA GLU A 29 9.45 21.49 -19.96
C GLU A 29 8.91 22.79 -19.35
N LYS A 30 8.86 23.82 -20.19
CA LYS A 30 8.23 25.10 -19.89
C LYS A 30 6.88 25.15 -20.59
N LEU A 31 5.79 25.15 -19.85
CA LEU A 31 4.43 25.20 -20.39
C LEU A 31 3.63 26.35 -19.79
N TYR A 32 2.75 26.91 -20.61
CA TYR A 32 1.80 27.95 -20.20
C TYR A 32 0.42 27.35 -20.01
N SER A 33 -0.19 27.57 -18.86
CA SER A 33 -1.59 27.18 -18.60
C SER A 33 -2.51 28.34 -18.97
N GLU A 34 -3.33 28.16 -20.00
CA GLU A 34 -4.35 29.14 -20.40
C GLU A 34 -5.42 29.33 -19.33
N TYR A 35 -5.74 28.27 -18.59
CA TYR A 35 -6.78 28.30 -17.56
C TYR A 35 -6.35 29.12 -16.33
N TYR A 36 -5.10 29.00 -15.90
CA TYR A 36 -4.56 29.71 -14.73
C TYR A 36 -3.87 31.02 -15.10
N GLY A 37 -3.49 31.22 -16.37
CA GLY A 37 -2.72 32.36 -16.81
C GLY A 37 -1.27 32.35 -16.31
N GLU A 38 -0.71 31.18 -16.03
CA GLU A 38 0.59 31.00 -15.39
C GLU A 38 1.52 30.15 -16.24
N VAL A 39 2.82 30.44 -16.14
CA VAL A 39 3.89 29.67 -16.77
C VAL A 39 4.49 28.75 -15.73
N SER A 40 4.57 27.47 -16.04
CA SER A 40 5.31 26.47 -15.28
C SER A 40 6.61 26.15 -16.01
N ASP A 41 7.75 26.47 -15.41
CA ASP A 41 9.07 26.26 -16.01
C ASP A 41 9.88 25.26 -15.20
N TYR A 42 10.08 24.07 -15.76
CA TYR A 42 10.85 22.98 -15.18
C TYR A 42 12.02 22.55 -16.06
N THR A 43 12.47 23.41 -16.96
CA THR A 43 13.60 23.13 -17.89
C THR A 43 14.92 22.85 -17.18
N HIS A 44 15.05 23.29 -15.92
CA HIS A 44 16.22 23.01 -15.08
C HIS A 44 16.13 21.68 -14.31
N LYS A 45 15.02 20.93 -14.45
CA LYS A 45 14.86 19.66 -13.78
C LYS A 45 15.75 18.60 -14.41
N GLY A 46 16.71 18.08 -13.63
CA GLY A 46 17.55 16.95 -14.03
C GLY A 46 16.81 15.61 -13.97
N GLY A 47 17.43 14.59 -14.55
CA GLY A 47 16.97 13.20 -14.44
C GLY A 47 15.83 12.80 -15.38
N VAL A 48 15.33 13.66 -16.24
CA VAL A 48 14.38 13.32 -17.30
C VAL A 48 15.14 12.74 -18.48
N VAL A 49 14.94 11.47 -18.79
CA VAL A 49 15.71 10.74 -19.83
C VAL A 49 14.95 10.54 -21.14
N CYS A 50 13.63 10.42 -21.04
CA CYS A 50 12.79 10.19 -22.21
C CYS A 50 11.39 10.75 -21.96
N THR A 51 10.82 11.44 -22.94
CA THR A 51 9.42 11.89 -22.90
C THR A 51 8.77 11.61 -24.24
N ASP A 52 7.50 11.21 -24.23
CA ASP A 52 6.74 11.03 -25.46
C ASP A 52 5.24 11.09 -25.17
N ILE A 53 4.45 11.37 -26.21
CA ILE A 53 3.00 11.32 -26.18
C ILE A 53 2.54 10.29 -27.18
N LEU A 54 1.88 9.24 -26.70
CA LEU A 54 1.28 8.23 -27.55
C LEU A 54 -0.23 8.47 -27.70
N LEU A 55 -0.67 8.48 -28.94
CA LEU A 55 -2.06 8.77 -29.30
C LEU A 55 -2.78 7.51 -29.77
N PRO A 56 -4.02 7.25 -29.32
CA PRO A 56 -4.87 6.26 -29.94
C PRO A 56 -5.30 6.72 -31.35
N PRO A 57 -5.67 5.82 -32.26
CA PRO A 57 -5.91 6.14 -33.66
C PRO A 57 -6.94 7.24 -33.93
N GLN A 58 -7.91 7.43 -33.04
CA GLN A 58 -8.95 8.43 -33.14
C GLN A 58 -8.54 9.81 -32.62
N ALA A 59 -7.39 9.91 -31.95
CA ALA A 59 -6.97 11.19 -31.37
C ALA A 59 -6.37 12.12 -32.44
N PRO A 60 -6.71 13.42 -32.41
CA PRO A 60 -6.10 14.41 -33.29
C PRO A 60 -4.59 14.50 -33.12
N ASN A 61 -3.83 14.49 -34.21
CA ASN A 61 -2.36 14.55 -34.20
C ASN A 61 -1.80 15.80 -33.47
N GLN A 62 -2.56 16.89 -33.41
CA GLN A 62 -2.16 18.10 -32.68
C GLN A 62 -1.91 17.83 -31.18
N TYR A 63 -2.45 16.75 -30.61
CA TYR A 63 -2.23 16.36 -29.22
C TYR A 63 -0.88 15.66 -28.99
N GLN A 64 -0.05 15.53 -30.01
CA GLN A 64 1.37 15.24 -29.81
C GLN A 64 2.14 16.45 -29.25
N ASP A 65 1.61 17.67 -29.40
CA ASP A 65 2.10 18.83 -28.68
C ASP A 65 1.52 18.88 -27.26
N ARG A 66 2.40 18.82 -26.28
CA ARG A 66 2.06 18.73 -24.86
C ARG A 66 1.27 19.95 -24.37
N ALA A 67 1.63 21.14 -24.81
CA ALA A 67 0.93 22.37 -24.45
C ALA A 67 -0.50 22.36 -24.98
N THR A 68 -0.66 21.98 -26.25
CA THR A 68 -1.97 21.87 -26.91
C THR A 68 -2.85 20.83 -26.23
N LEU A 69 -2.30 19.65 -25.93
CA LEU A 69 -3.04 18.57 -25.28
C LEU A 69 -3.59 19.01 -23.93
N TRP A 70 -2.71 19.47 -23.04
CA TRP A 70 -3.11 19.70 -21.65
C TRP A 70 -3.93 20.97 -21.46
N ASN A 71 -3.75 22.00 -22.27
CA ASN A 71 -4.66 23.15 -22.31
C ASN A 71 -6.04 22.75 -22.85
N ALA A 72 -6.11 21.87 -23.85
CA ALA A 72 -7.37 21.34 -24.33
C ALA A 72 -8.13 20.54 -23.24
N VAL A 73 -7.40 19.74 -22.44
CA VAL A 73 -7.98 19.02 -21.29
C VAL A 73 -8.51 19.99 -20.24
N GLU A 74 -7.74 21.00 -19.84
CA GLU A 74 -8.19 22.01 -18.85
C GLU A 74 -9.42 22.78 -19.35
N LYS A 75 -9.47 23.09 -20.63
CA LYS A 75 -10.61 23.77 -21.27
C LYS A 75 -11.87 22.90 -21.38
N ALA A 76 -11.71 21.60 -21.64
CA ALA A 76 -12.81 20.64 -21.71
C ALA A 76 -13.47 20.42 -20.33
N GLU A 77 -12.71 20.65 -19.24
CA GLU A 77 -13.15 20.44 -17.88
C GLU A 77 -13.60 21.74 -17.21
N ARG A 78 -14.91 21.97 -17.17
CA ARG A 78 -15.49 23.26 -16.71
C ARG A 78 -15.67 23.40 -15.21
N GLY A 79 -15.71 22.30 -14.47
CA GLY A 79 -16.07 22.31 -13.04
C GLY A 79 -14.92 22.62 -12.10
N LYS A 80 -15.16 23.38 -11.01
CA LYS A 80 -14.18 23.62 -9.94
C LYS A 80 -13.69 22.34 -9.25
N LYS A 81 -14.46 21.26 -9.31
CA LYS A 81 -14.13 19.94 -8.74
C LYS A 81 -13.68 18.93 -9.83
N ALA A 82 -13.34 19.42 -11.03
CA ALA A 82 -13.00 18.54 -12.15
C ALA A 82 -11.77 17.68 -11.83
N GLN A 83 -11.89 16.42 -12.19
CA GLN A 83 -10.78 15.48 -12.30
C GLN A 83 -10.24 15.59 -13.73
N LEU A 84 -8.95 15.86 -13.88
CA LEU A 84 -8.34 16.26 -15.14
C LEU A 84 -7.67 15.07 -15.85
N ALA A 85 -6.86 14.33 -15.11
CA ALA A 85 -6.09 13.22 -15.64
C ALA A 85 -5.89 12.12 -14.60
N TYR A 86 -5.72 10.88 -15.06
CA TYR A 86 -5.05 9.83 -14.31
C TYR A 86 -3.55 10.08 -14.34
N SER A 87 -2.92 9.87 -13.21
CA SER A 87 -1.48 10.01 -13.02
C SER A 87 -0.93 8.69 -12.51
N PHE A 88 -0.13 8.06 -13.32
CA PHE A 88 0.57 6.83 -13.00
C PHE A 88 1.98 7.16 -12.50
N ASP A 89 2.43 6.39 -11.53
CA ASP A 89 3.79 6.38 -11.01
C ASP A 89 4.26 4.93 -10.94
N ILE A 90 5.25 4.56 -11.75
CA ILE A 90 5.60 3.16 -12.00
C ILE A 90 7.11 3.01 -11.92
N ALA A 91 7.57 2.09 -11.03
CA ALA A 91 8.99 1.79 -10.89
C ALA A 91 9.50 0.96 -12.08
N LEU A 92 10.67 1.33 -12.56
CA LEU A 92 11.49 0.56 -13.49
C LEU A 92 12.51 -0.28 -12.71
N GLN A 93 13.19 -1.19 -13.39
CA GLN A 93 14.08 -2.12 -12.74
C GLN A 93 15.55 -1.68 -12.90
N ASN A 94 16.31 -1.72 -11.81
CA ASN A 94 17.74 -1.45 -11.82
C ASN A 94 18.56 -2.56 -12.49
N GLU A 95 17.96 -3.72 -12.65
CA GLU A 95 18.57 -4.87 -13.29
C GLU A 95 18.55 -4.81 -14.83
N PHE A 96 17.75 -3.89 -15.38
CA PHE A 96 17.63 -3.66 -16.82
C PHE A 96 18.49 -2.48 -17.26
N SER A 97 18.93 -2.47 -18.51
CA SER A 97 19.55 -1.30 -19.10
C SER A 97 18.53 -0.17 -19.27
N LEU A 98 19.01 1.04 -19.52
CA LEU A 98 18.13 2.18 -19.76
C LEU A 98 17.26 1.96 -21.00
N GLU A 99 17.83 1.42 -22.06
CA GLU A 99 17.14 1.13 -23.31
C GLU A 99 16.05 0.07 -23.11
N GLU A 100 16.34 -0.97 -22.34
CA GLU A 100 15.37 -2.01 -22.00
C GLU A 100 14.20 -1.44 -21.18
N ASN A 101 14.51 -0.60 -20.21
CA ASN A 101 13.51 0.10 -19.39
C ASN A 101 12.64 1.03 -20.24
N ILE A 102 13.22 1.78 -21.19
CA ILE A 102 12.50 2.64 -22.13
C ILE A 102 11.56 1.80 -23.03
N ALA A 103 12.09 0.72 -23.60
CA ALA A 103 11.31 -0.15 -24.47
C ALA A 103 10.13 -0.78 -23.73
N LEU A 104 10.35 -1.29 -22.52
CA LEU A 104 9.33 -1.91 -21.67
C LEU A 104 8.25 -0.90 -21.24
N ALA A 105 8.66 0.30 -20.82
CA ALA A 105 7.71 1.37 -20.47
C ALA A 105 6.84 1.78 -21.65
N ARG A 106 7.46 1.98 -22.85
CA ARG A 106 6.75 2.31 -24.08
C ARG A 106 5.78 1.20 -24.48
N GLN A 107 6.19 -0.04 -24.39
CA GLN A 107 5.34 -1.19 -24.68
C GLN A 107 4.13 -1.22 -23.76
N PHE A 108 4.34 -1.09 -22.44
CA PHE A 108 3.25 -1.05 -21.47
C PHE A 108 2.27 0.08 -21.76
N VAL A 109 2.77 1.29 -21.98
CA VAL A 109 1.93 2.46 -22.30
C VAL A 109 1.13 2.23 -23.59
N SER A 110 1.78 1.72 -24.62
CA SER A 110 1.12 1.44 -25.90
C SER A 110 0.02 0.37 -25.79
N GLU A 111 0.35 -0.77 -25.18
CA GLU A 111 -0.57 -1.91 -25.12
C GLU A 111 -1.69 -1.72 -24.08
N GLN A 112 -1.35 -1.22 -22.88
CA GLN A 112 -2.26 -1.22 -21.76
C GLN A 112 -3.06 0.07 -21.61
N LEU A 113 -2.56 1.19 -22.13
CA LEU A 113 -3.23 2.48 -22.02
C LEU A 113 -3.74 2.94 -23.37
N VAL A 114 -2.87 3.09 -24.37
CA VAL A 114 -3.26 3.56 -25.70
C VAL A 114 -4.15 2.54 -26.42
N GLY A 115 -3.85 1.25 -26.29
CA GLY A 115 -4.69 0.17 -26.80
C GLY A 115 -6.12 0.14 -26.23
N ARG A 116 -6.34 0.79 -25.04
CA ARG A 116 -7.68 1.01 -24.46
C ARG A 116 -8.31 2.37 -24.87
N GLY A 117 -7.67 3.10 -25.78
CA GLY A 117 -8.16 4.38 -26.31
C GLY A 117 -7.75 5.59 -25.47
N MET A 118 -6.80 5.45 -24.54
CA MET A 118 -6.28 6.58 -23.76
C MET A 118 -5.19 7.32 -24.54
N ILE A 119 -5.18 8.65 -24.45
CA ILE A 119 -3.98 9.43 -24.77
C ILE A 119 -3.01 9.26 -23.60
N ALA A 120 -1.75 9.00 -23.86
CA ALA A 120 -0.76 8.79 -22.80
C ALA A 120 0.48 9.67 -23.02
N ASP A 121 0.66 10.65 -22.15
CA ASP A 121 1.85 11.47 -22.03
C ASP A 121 2.75 10.89 -20.95
N PHE A 122 3.89 10.30 -21.34
CA PHE A 122 4.78 9.67 -20.39
C PHE A 122 6.19 10.28 -20.37
N ALA A 123 6.80 10.20 -19.21
CA ALA A 123 8.16 10.67 -18.98
C ALA A 123 8.91 9.64 -18.11
N ILE A 124 10.10 9.27 -18.55
CA ILE A 124 10.99 8.37 -17.83
C ILE A 124 12.01 9.19 -17.08
N HIS A 125 12.15 8.92 -15.79
CA HIS A 125 13.07 9.59 -14.92
C HIS A 125 14.11 8.60 -14.39
N GLN A 126 15.35 9.05 -14.43
CA GLN A 126 16.47 8.41 -13.76
C GLN A 126 17.17 9.47 -12.91
N PRO A 127 16.67 9.73 -11.70
CA PRO A 127 17.28 10.75 -10.84
C PRO A 127 18.70 10.34 -10.49
N ASP A 128 19.58 11.33 -10.47
CA ASP A 128 20.92 11.16 -9.94
C ASP A 128 20.84 10.67 -8.48
N LYS A 129 21.82 9.90 -8.03
CA LYS A 129 21.95 9.08 -6.82
C LYS A 129 21.53 9.75 -5.49
N GLU A 130 20.34 10.31 -5.40
CA GLU A 130 19.87 11.04 -4.20
C GLU A 130 19.52 10.12 -3.01
N ASP A 131 19.22 8.85 -3.26
CA ASP A 131 18.74 7.91 -2.23
C ASP A 131 19.82 6.92 -1.77
N GLY A 132 20.87 7.40 -1.12
CA GLY A 132 21.89 6.51 -0.56
C GLY A 132 22.68 5.73 -1.62
N GLY A 133 22.71 6.21 -2.87
CA GLY A 133 23.48 5.62 -3.97
C GLY A 133 22.76 4.52 -4.75
N ILE A 134 21.51 4.22 -4.44
CA ILE A 134 20.70 3.25 -5.20
C ILE A 134 19.91 3.99 -6.27
N PRO A 135 20.10 3.68 -7.57
CA PRO A 135 19.29 4.26 -8.63
C PRO A 135 17.80 3.93 -8.43
N ASN A 136 16.94 4.88 -8.72
CA ASN A 136 15.49 4.72 -8.66
C ASN A 136 14.85 5.10 -10.01
N PRO A 137 15.11 4.33 -11.09
CA PRO A 137 14.49 4.58 -12.37
C PRO A 137 12.97 4.35 -12.25
N HIS A 138 12.19 5.29 -12.78
CA HIS A 138 10.75 5.22 -12.77
C HIS A 138 10.17 6.00 -13.95
N PHE A 139 8.93 5.74 -14.26
CA PHE A 139 8.24 6.55 -15.25
C PHE A 139 6.86 6.99 -14.74
N HIS A 140 6.49 8.16 -15.20
CA HIS A 140 5.18 8.73 -14.97
C HIS A 140 4.37 8.72 -16.25
N VAL A 141 3.07 8.50 -16.14
CA VAL A 141 2.15 8.69 -17.28
C VAL A 141 1.00 9.58 -16.83
N LEU A 142 0.64 10.52 -17.69
CA LEU A 142 -0.59 11.29 -17.56
C LEU A 142 -1.53 10.90 -18.70
N CYS A 143 -2.76 10.55 -18.33
CA CYS A 143 -3.81 10.22 -19.28
C CYS A 143 -5.05 11.06 -18.99
N PRO A 144 -5.61 11.80 -19.96
CA PRO A 144 -6.89 12.48 -19.78
C PRO A 144 -7.99 11.52 -19.34
N ILE A 145 -8.87 11.96 -18.43
CA ILE A 145 -9.98 11.11 -17.96
C ILE A 145 -11.10 11.02 -19.02
N ARG A 146 -11.22 12.02 -19.90
CA ARG A 146 -12.16 11.97 -21.00
C ARG A 146 -11.62 11.11 -22.13
N PRO A 147 -12.43 10.19 -22.67
CA PRO A 147 -12.08 9.53 -23.92
C PRO A 147 -12.11 10.51 -25.09
N ILE A 148 -11.44 10.14 -26.17
CA ILE A 148 -11.63 10.75 -27.48
C ILE A 148 -12.62 9.89 -28.26
N GLU A 149 -13.65 10.53 -28.77
CA GLU A 149 -14.65 9.91 -29.61
C GLU A 149 -14.10 9.65 -31.04
N PRO A 150 -14.72 8.79 -31.84
CA PRO A 150 -14.25 8.49 -33.21
C PRO A 150 -14.15 9.73 -34.13
N ASP A 151 -14.88 10.80 -33.83
CA ASP A 151 -14.81 12.08 -34.56
C ASP A 151 -13.67 13.01 -34.08
N GLY A 152 -12.79 12.53 -33.18
CA GLY A 152 -11.64 13.28 -32.64
C GLY A 152 -12.01 14.28 -31.55
N LYS A 153 -13.24 14.31 -31.07
CA LYS A 153 -13.66 15.22 -29.98
C LYS A 153 -13.60 14.56 -28.61
N TRP A 154 -13.55 15.43 -27.58
CA TRP A 154 -13.65 14.98 -26.20
C TRP A 154 -15.03 14.41 -25.89
N GLY A 155 -15.07 13.14 -25.50
CA GLY A 155 -16.27 12.45 -25.06
C GLY A 155 -16.69 12.82 -23.65
N CYS A 156 -17.77 12.23 -23.18
CA CYS A 156 -18.28 12.38 -21.84
C CYS A 156 -17.64 11.38 -20.88
N LYS A 157 -17.33 11.79 -19.63
CA LYS A 157 -16.86 10.88 -18.56
C LYS A 157 -17.93 9.90 -18.11
N GLN A 158 -19.18 10.33 -18.18
CA GLN A 158 -20.33 9.56 -17.72
C GLN A 158 -21.46 9.70 -18.73
N ARG A 159 -22.24 8.63 -18.86
CA ARG A 159 -23.49 8.60 -19.64
C ARG A 159 -24.67 8.30 -18.74
N ARG A 160 -25.84 8.73 -19.17
CA ARG A 160 -27.10 8.41 -18.50
C ARG A 160 -27.55 7.01 -18.92
N ARG A 161 -27.71 6.11 -17.94
CA ARG A 161 -28.39 4.84 -18.12
C ARG A 161 -29.77 4.96 -17.49
N TYR A 162 -30.78 5.10 -18.34
CA TYR A 162 -32.14 5.23 -17.85
C TYR A 162 -32.58 3.93 -17.18
N ARG A 163 -33.31 4.10 -16.07
CA ARG A 163 -33.96 2.97 -15.41
C ARG A 163 -35.22 2.59 -16.21
N LEU A 164 -35.34 1.31 -16.48
CA LEU A 164 -36.48 0.77 -17.23
C LEU A 164 -37.36 -0.06 -16.29
N ASP A 165 -38.68 -0.04 -16.55
CA ASP A 165 -39.63 -0.96 -15.94
C ASP A 165 -39.58 -2.35 -16.62
N GLU A 166 -40.45 -3.28 -16.20
CA GLU A 166 -40.51 -4.65 -16.72
C GLU A 166 -40.90 -4.68 -18.21
N ASP A 167 -41.58 -3.65 -18.72
CA ASP A 167 -42.02 -3.50 -20.10
C ASP A 167 -40.98 -2.77 -20.98
N GLY A 168 -39.83 -2.34 -20.39
CA GLY A 168 -38.78 -1.63 -21.10
C GLY A 168 -39.00 -0.13 -21.25
N ASN A 169 -39.99 0.47 -20.58
CA ASN A 169 -40.25 1.91 -20.61
C ASN A 169 -39.41 2.61 -19.54
N ARG A 170 -39.10 3.89 -19.75
CA ARG A 170 -38.34 4.68 -18.78
C ARG A 170 -39.18 4.97 -17.52
N ILE A 171 -38.67 4.61 -16.37
CA ILE A 171 -39.30 4.97 -15.08
C ILE A 171 -39.18 6.48 -14.86
N MET A 172 -40.32 7.11 -14.60
CA MET A 172 -40.39 8.56 -14.34
C MET A 172 -40.28 8.85 -12.84
N GLY A 173 -39.58 9.89 -12.50
CA GLY A 173 -39.53 10.41 -11.14
C GLY A 173 -40.74 11.27 -10.78
N GLU A 174 -40.85 11.66 -9.53
CA GLU A 174 -41.93 12.55 -9.02
C GLU A 174 -41.95 13.93 -9.71
N ASP A 175 -40.81 14.34 -10.28
CA ASP A 175 -40.65 15.59 -11.04
C ASP A 175 -40.99 15.42 -12.53
N GLY A 176 -41.54 14.28 -12.94
CA GLY A 176 -41.90 13.98 -14.33
C GLY A 176 -40.69 13.76 -15.24
N LYS A 177 -39.49 13.62 -14.72
CA LYS A 177 -38.30 13.33 -15.54
C LYS A 177 -37.90 11.87 -15.46
N PRO A 178 -37.34 11.30 -16.55
CA PRO A 178 -36.85 9.93 -16.50
C PRO A 178 -35.74 9.75 -15.45
N LEU A 179 -35.89 8.73 -14.63
CA LEU A 179 -34.82 8.31 -13.68
C LEU A 179 -33.67 7.68 -14.44
N PHE A 180 -32.46 8.01 -14.07
CA PHE A 180 -31.26 7.46 -14.65
C PHE A 180 -30.15 7.32 -13.62
N ASP A 181 -29.26 6.37 -13.88
CA ASP A 181 -27.98 6.24 -13.19
C ASP A 181 -26.88 6.85 -14.05
N ALA A 182 -26.01 7.65 -13.44
CA ALA A 182 -24.81 8.14 -14.09
C ALA A 182 -23.76 7.03 -14.06
N VAL A 183 -23.52 6.42 -15.23
CA VAL A 183 -22.52 5.35 -15.35
C VAL A 183 -21.27 5.86 -16.07
N PRO A 184 -20.06 5.44 -15.67
CA PRO A 184 -18.83 5.79 -16.37
C PRO A 184 -18.91 5.40 -17.86
N THR A 185 -18.36 6.22 -18.73
CA THR A 185 -18.28 5.93 -20.17
C THR A 185 -17.19 4.90 -20.46
N THR A 186 -16.12 4.91 -19.67
CA THR A 186 -14.99 3.99 -19.77
C THR A 186 -14.83 3.22 -18.45
N ASP A 187 -14.14 2.10 -18.50
CA ASP A 187 -13.77 1.29 -17.32
C ASP A 187 -12.45 1.75 -16.65
N TRP A 188 -11.80 2.79 -17.18
CA TRP A 188 -10.45 3.21 -16.78
C TRP A 188 -10.31 3.54 -15.28
N GLY A 189 -11.39 3.91 -14.61
CA GLY A 189 -11.42 4.20 -13.19
C GLY A 189 -11.91 3.03 -12.32
N SER A 190 -12.11 1.85 -12.90
CA SER A 190 -12.58 0.69 -12.14
C SER A 190 -11.45 0.01 -11.34
N PRO A 191 -11.77 -0.59 -10.20
CA PRO A 191 -10.79 -1.39 -9.44
C PRO A 191 -10.22 -2.56 -10.25
N GLU A 192 -11.04 -3.17 -11.11
CA GLU A 192 -10.66 -4.30 -11.96
C GLU A 192 -9.64 -3.88 -13.02
N THR A 193 -9.81 -2.70 -13.61
CA THR A 193 -8.85 -2.15 -14.58
C THR A 193 -7.52 -1.79 -13.89
N LEU A 194 -7.56 -1.24 -12.69
CA LEU A 194 -6.34 -0.98 -11.92
C LEU A 194 -5.59 -2.28 -11.61
N GLU A 195 -6.31 -3.32 -11.19
CA GLU A 195 -5.69 -4.62 -10.90
C GLU A 195 -5.09 -5.24 -12.17
N HIS A 196 -5.81 -5.15 -13.30
CA HIS A 196 -5.31 -5.58 -14.60
C HIS A 196 -4.00 -4.88 -14.98
N TRP A 197 -3.90 -3.56 -14.83
CA TRP A 197 -2.66 -2.83 -15.12
C TRP A 197 -1.50 -3.26 -14.22
N ARG A 198 -1.79 -3.52 -12.94
CA ARG A 198 -0.79 -4.00 -11.98
C ARG A 198 -0.28 -5.39 -12.35
N GLU A 199 -1.19 -6.29 -12.71
CA GLU A 199 -0.86 -7.65 -13.16
C GLU A 199 -0.08 -7.61 -14.49
N ALA A 200 -0.54 -6.84 -15.47
CA ALA A 200 0.10 -6.71 -16.77
C ALA A 200 1.54 -6.18 -16.63
N TRP A 201 1.74 -5.13 -15.80
CA TRP A 201 3.09 -4.61 -15.53
C TRP A 201 4.00 -5.67 -14.92
N ALA A 202 3.52 -6.39 -13.89
CA ALA A 202 4.30 -7.46 -13.27
C ALA A 202 4.62 -8.58 -14.26
N ALA A 203 3.66 -8.97 -15.11
CA ALA A 203 3.86 -10.01 -16.13
C ALA A 203 4.92 -9.60 -17.17
N MET A 204 4.84 -8.37 -17.69
CA MET A 204 5.79 -7.84 -18.69
C MET A 204 7.22 -7.78 -18.12
N VAL A 205 7.39 -7.24 -16.91
CA VAL A 205 8.69 -7.19 -16.25
C VAL A 205 9.24 -8.59 -15.99
N ASN A 206 8.39 -9.51 -15.54
CA ASN A 206 8.82 -10.88 -15.27
C ASN A 206 9.18 -11.64 -16.55
N ALA A 207 8.49 -11.41 -17.65
CA ALA A 207 8.84 -11.95 -18.95
C ALA A 207 10.25 -11.49 -19.38
N ARG A 208 10.55 -10.20 -19.19
CA ARG A 208 11.87 -9.65 -19.50
C ARG A 208 12.98 -10.24 -18.62
N PHE A 209 12.70 -10.47 -17.32
CA PHE A 209 13.65 -11.20 -16.45
C PHE A 209 13.94 -12.61 -16.97
N VAL A 210 12.92 -13.36 -17.45
CA VAL A 210 13.12 -14.68 -18.04
C VAL A 210 14.04 -14.63 -19.27
N GLU A 211 13.83 -13.67 -20.17
CA GLU A 211 14.65 -13.49 -21.36
C GLU A 211 16.11 -13.24 -20.99
N ILE A 212 16.37 -12.35 -20.01
CA ILE A 212 17.72 -12.02 -19.55
C ILE A 212 18.37 -13.20 -18.84
N GLU A 213 17.63 -13.95 -18.00
CA GLU A 213 18.12 -15.14 -17.32
C GLU A 213 18.47 -16.25 -18.30
N THR A 214 17.64 -16.44 -19.33
CA THR A 214 17.92 -17.44 -20.39
C THR A 214 19.18 -17.10 -21.17
N ALA A 215 19.44 -15.80 -21.38
CA ALA A 215 20.65 -15.32 -22.07
C ALA A 215 21.91 -15.34 -21.19
N ASN A 216 21.77 -15.33 -19.84
CA ASN A 216 22.88 -15.21 -18.89
C ASN A 216 22.94 -16.36 -17.86
N PHE A 217 22.47 -17.55 -18.17
CA PHE A 217 22.22 -18.65 -17.24
C PHE A 217 23.40 -19.04 -16.33
N GLU A 218 24.62 -18.66 -16.64
CA GLU A 218 25.81 -19.02 -15.86
C GLU A 218 26.20 -18.05 -14.75
N LYS A 219 25.55 -16.89 -14.59
CA LYS A 219 26.08 -15.81 -13.74
C LYS A 219 25.20 -15.30 -12.61
N ARG A 220 23.94 -15.63 -12.51
CA ARG A 220 23.06 -15.03 -11.49
C ARG A 220 22.28 -16.09 -10.73
N GLY A 221 22.44 -16.06 -9.38
CA GLY A 221 21.59 -16.81 -8.44
C GLY A 221 20.10 -16.54 -8.64
N LEU A 222 19.25 -16.96 -7.71
CA LEU A 222 17.79 -16.98 -7.77
C LEU A 222 17.14 -15.95 -8.71
N PRO A 223 16.20 -16.38 -9.57
CA PRO A 223 15.53 -15.51 -10.54
C PRO A 223 14.85 -14.30 -9.86
N CYS A 224 15.11 -13.10 -10.39
CA CYS A 224 14.39 -11.91 -9.98
C CYS A 224 12.95 -12.00 -10.47
N ARG A 225 12.00 -11.71 -9.60
CA ARG A 225 10.57 -11.63 -9.93
C ARG A 225 9.94 -10.52 -9.11
N ILE A 226 8.97 -9.85 -9.71
CA ILE A 226 8.09 -8.92 -9.03
C ILE A 226 6.67 -9.49 -8.97
N ASP A 227 5.92 -9.11 -7.95
CA ASP A 227 4.53 -9.52 -7.79
C ASP A 227 3.68 -8.28 -7.45
N HIS A 228 2.58 -8.10 -8.16
CA HIS A 228 1.66 -6.98 -7.97
C HIS A 228 0.77 -7.14 -6.74
N ARG A 229 0.66 -8.38 -6.22
CA ARG A 229 -0.18 -8.70 -5.06
C ARG A 229 0.52 -8.31 -3.75
N SER A 230 -0.27 -8.00 -2.74
CA SER A 230 0.26 -7.85 -1.37
C SER A 230 0.87 -9.16 -0.87
N TYR A 231 1.78 -9.10 0.09
CA TYR A 231 2.36 -10.31 0.70
C TYR A 231 1.30 -11.26 1.24
N GLU A 232 0.21 -10.73 1.80
CA GLU A 232 -0.94 -11.52 2.26
C GLU A 232 -1.60 -12.29 1.10
N ARG A 233 -1.86 -11.63 -0.03
CA ARG A 233 -2.41 -12.28 -1.24
C ARG A 233 -1.44 -13.27 -1.88
N GLN A 234 -0.15 -13.12 -1.64
CA GLN A 234 0.90 -14.06 -2.05
C GLN A 234 1.03 -15.25 -1.09
N GLY A 235 0.34 -15.24 0.05
CA GLY A 235 0.50 -16.24 1.10
C GLY A 235 1.85 -16.16 1.81
N LEU A 236 2.49 -14.99 1.80
CA LEU A 236 3.79 -14.75 2.42
C LEU A 236 3.60 -14.08 3.78
N ASP A 237 4.11 -14.70 4.83
CA ASP A 237 4.23 -14.13 6.17
C ASP A 237 5.35 -13.08 6.24
N LEU A 238 5.24 -12.02 5.45
CA LEU A 238 6.17 -10.91 5.42
C LEU A 238 5.44 -9.61 5.69
N LEU A 239 6.09 -8.74 6.46
CA LEU A 239 5.57 -7.41 6.74
C LEU A 239 5.96 -6.47 5.59
N PRO A 240 5.00 -5.74 4.99
CA PRO A 240 5.31 -4.74 3.99
C PRO A 240 5.98 -3.52 4.62
N THR A 241 6.99 -2.95 3.95
CA THR A 241 7.57 -1.67 4.35
C THR A 241 6.59 -0.52 4.10
N VAL A 242 6.70 0.53 4.90
CA VAL A 242 5.89 1.74 4.74
C VAL A 242 6.59 2.70 3.79
N HIS A 243 5.82 3.32 2.89
CA HIS A 243 6.37 4.32 1.98
C HIS A 243 6.96 5.51 2.74
N GLU A 244 8.22 5.77 2.51
CA GLU A 244 8.94 6.95 2.99
C GLU A 244 8.77 8.04 1.93
N GLY A 245 8.14 9.17 2.28
CA GLY A 245 8.10 10.33 1.40
C GLY A 245 9.49 10.98 1.26
N VAL A 246 9.68 11.85 0.27
CA VAL A 246 10.95 12.54 -0.03
C VAL A 246 11.54 13.23 1.21
N ALA A 247 10.72 13.90 2.02
CA ALA A 247 11.16 14.59 3.23
C ALA A 247 11.76 13.61 4.27
N VAL A 248 11.11 12.45 4.47
CA VAL A 248 11.60 11.40 5.40
C VAL A 248 12.93 10.85 4.92
N ARG A 249 13.06 10.54 3.63
CA ARG A 249 14.31 10.05 3.05
C ARG A 249 15.46 11.04 3.18
N GLN A 250 15.19 12.33 2.95
CA GLN A 250 16.20 13.38 3.12
C GLN A 250 16.64 13.52 4.60
N MET A 251 15.73 13.38 5.55
CA MET A 251 16.07 13.38 6.97
C MET A 251 16.92 12.17 7.33
N GLU A 252 16.52 10.97 6.91
CA GLU A 252 17.26 9.73 7.13
C GLU A 252 18.66 9.76 6.49
N ALA A 253 18.79 10.30 5.28
CA ALA A 253 20.07 10.47 4.60
C ALA A 253 21.02 11.44 5.36
N LYS A 254 20.46 12.40 6.11
CA LYS A 254 21.21 13.31 7.00
C LYS A 254 21.48 12.74 8.38
N GLY A 255 21.14 11.46 8.62
CA GLY A 255 21.30 10.81 9.91
C GLY A 255 20.25 11.22 10.96
N ILE A 256 19.17 11.86 10.55
CA ILE A 256 18.07 12.24 11.44
C ILE A 256 17.05 11.09 11.44
N PRO A 257 16.91 10.33 12.55
CA PRO A 257 15.98 9.20 12.59
C PRO A 257 14.53 9.69 12.51
N THR A 258 13.69 8.92 11.82
CA THR A 258 12.28 9.21 11.68
C THR A 258 11.44 7.98 12.04
N ASP A 259 10.21 8.20 12.51
CA ASP A 259 9.31 7.10 12.88
C ASP A 259 9.09 6.09 11.74
N LYS A 260 9.00 6.57 10.50
CA LYS A 260 8.86 5.69 9.33
C LYS A 260 10.15 4.96 8.98
N GLY A 261 11.30 5.61 9.11
CA GLY A 261 12.59 4.99 8.91
C GLY A 261 12.87 3.90 9.95
N ASP A 262 12.58 4.18 11.23
CA ASP A 262 12.70 3.22 12.32
C ASP A 262 11.77 2.03 12.12
N LEU A 263 10.51 2.28 11.74
CA LEU A 263 9.56 1.23 11.44
C LEU A 263 10.05 0.35 10.27
N ASN A 264 10.57 0.93 9.22
CA ASN A 264 11.10 0.18 8.08
C ASN A 264 12.36 -0.61 8.45
N ARG A 265 13.25 -0.06 9.27
CA ARG A 265 14.41 -0.79 9.82
C ARG A 265 13.97 -2.00 10.64
N TRP A 266 12.97 -1.81 11.49
CA TRP A 266 12.38 -2.89 12.28
C TRP A 266 11.73 -3.96 11.40
N ILE A 267 10.90 -3.59 10.41
CA ILE A 267 10.28 -4.51 9.45
C ILE A 267 11.36 -5.33 8.72
N LYS A 268 12.43 -4.68 8.26
CA LYS A 268 13.54 -5.38 7.59
C LYS A 268 14.22 -6.38 8.50
N LYS A 269 14.45 -6.03 9.78
CA LYS A 269 15.00 -6.96 10.79
C LYS A 269 14.06 -8.14 11.03
N ALA A 270 12.78 -7.89 11.23
CA ALA A 270 11.78 -8.93 11.42
C ALA A 270 11.70 -9.91 10.22
N ASN A 271 11.66 -9.38 9.01
CA ASN A 271 11.65 -10.19 7.80
C ASN A 271 12.96 -10.98 7.60
N ASN A 272 14.11 -10.46 8.02
CA ASN A 272 15.39 -11.19 7.99
C ASN A 272 15.39 -12.34 8.99
N ILE A 273 14.90 -12.12 10.20
CA ILE A 273 14.76 -13.19 11.22
C ILE A 273 13.86 -14.31 10.68
N LEU A 274 12.74 -13.96 10.03
CA LEU A 274 11.87 -14.96 9.40
C LEU A 274 12.59 -15.77 8.31
N ARG A 275 13.46 -15.13 7.52
CA ARG A 275 14.29 -15.83 6.50
C ARG A 275 15.33 -16.75 7.15
N ASP A 276 15.98 -16.30 8.23
CA ASP A 276 16.99 -17.09 8.93
C ASP A 276 16.38 -18.28 9.65
N ILE A 277 15.20 -18.13 10.24
CA ILE A 277 14.42 -19.23 10.78
C ILE A 277 14.13 -20.26 9.67
N ARG A 278 13.70 -19.84 8.50
CA ARG A 278 13.49 -20.75 7.35
C ARG A 278 14.76 -21.48 6.91
N LYS A 279 15.95 -20.86 7.01
CA LYS A 279 17.24 -21.50 6.70
C LYS A 279 17.66 -22.50 7.79
N LYS A 280 17.52 -22.17 9.07
CA LYS A 280 17.81 -23.08 10.20
C LYS A 280 16.91 -24.32 10.19
N ILE A 281 15.73 -24.17 9.65
CA ILE A 281 14.76 -25.25 9.44
C ILE A 281 15.32 -26.38 8.51
N ALA A 282 16.29 -26.11 7.62
CA ALA A 282 16.85 -27.13 6.71
C ALA A 282 17.73 -28.18 7.40
N GLY A 283 18.34 -27.86 8.56
CA GLY A 283 19.28 -28.77 9.27
C GLY A 283 18.65 -29.74 10.29
N LEU A 284 17.32 -29.61 10.55
CA LEU A 284 16.66 -30.35 11.64
C LEU A 284 16.11 -31.73 11.24
N THR A 285 16.29 -32.16 10.00
CA THR A 285 15.69 -33.41 9.47
C THR A 285 16.22 -34.69 10.16
N ASP A 286 17.51 -34.71 10.49
CA ASP A 286 18.16 -35.88 11.11
C ASP A 286 17.76 -36.04 12.59
N TRP A 287 17.55 -34.93 13.30
CA TRP A 287 17.14 -34.95 14.71
C TRP A 287 15.72 -35.48 14.91
N ILE A 288 14.85 -35.24 13.97
CA ILE A 288 13.44 -35.68 13.98
C ILE A 288 13.31 -37.21 13.83
N LYS A 289 14.27 -37.85 13.11
CA LYS A 289 14.27 -39.29 12.93
C LYS A 289 14.49 -40.02 14.26
N ALA A 290 15.38 -39.53 15.08
CA ALA A 290 15.68 -40.06 16.42
C ALA A 290 14.48 -39.96 17.38
N ILE A 291 13.77 -38.80 17.37
CA ILE A 291 12.57 -38.59 18.21
C ILE A 291 11.41 -39.52 17.80
N LYS A 292 11.27 -39.78 16.50
CA LYS A 292 10.23 -40.68 15.99
C LYS A 292 10.38 -42.15 16.46
N GLU A 293 11.61 -42.62 16.61
CA GLU A 293 11.92 -43.95 17.12
C GLU A 293 11.62 -44.08 18.64
N GLU A 294 11.78 -43.00 19.38
CA GLU A 294 11.56 -42.97 20.83
C GLU A 294 10.07 -42.87 21.20
N LEU A 295 9.25 -42.22 20.36
CA LEU A 295 7.80 -42.02 20.57
C LEU A 295 6.93 -43.25 20.18
N SER A 296 7.51 -44.31 19.62
CA SER A 296 6.77 -45.50 19.17
C SER A 296 6.36 -46.48 20.29
N LYS A 297 6.57 -46.14 21.56
CA LYS A 297 6.17 -47.02 22.71
C LYS A 297 4.71 -46.75 23.12
N PRO A 298 3.90 -47.79 23.34
CA PRO A 298 2.44 -47.65 23.60
C PRO A 298 2.13 -47.09 24.98
N GLN A 299 1.69 -45.84 25.04
CA GLN A 299 1.01 -45.25 26.19
C GLN A 299 -0.25 -44.54 25.74
N ALA A 300 -1.19 -44.22 26.66
CA ALA A 300 -2.43 -43.49 26.38
C ALA A 300 -2.11 -42.22 25.54
N PRO A 301 -2.98 -41.83 24.61
CA PRO A 301 -2.64 -40.78 23.63
C PRO A 301 -2.28 -39.46 24.32
N THR A 302 -1.01 -39.23 24.41
CA THR A 302 -0.45 -37.96 24.88
C THR A 302 -0.58 -36.89 23.78
N LEU A 303 -0.52 -35.64 24.13
CA LEU A 303 -0.51 -34.54 23.17
C LEU A 303 0.58 -34.75 22.06
N ALA A 304 1.73 -35.30 22.47
CA ALA A 304 2.81 -35.68 21.55
C ALA A 304 2.37 -36.79 20.56
N ALA A 305 1.61 -37.80 21.00
CA ALA A 305 1.10 -38.83 20.10
C ALA A 305 0.10 -38.26 19.07
N LEU A 306 -0.81 -37.39 19.50
CA LEU A 306 -1.76 -36.73 18.60
C LEU A 306 -1.03 -35.88 17.53
N LEU A 307 0.02 -35.17 17.91
CA LEU A 307 0.84 -34.42 16.95
C LEU A 307 1.59 -35.32 15.99
N THR A 308 2.08 -36.48 16.48
CA THR A 308 2.72 -37.48 15.59
C THR A 308 1.75 -37.95 14.52
N ASP A 309 0.56 -38.36 14.91
CA ASP A 309 -0.49 -38.82 13.96
C ASP A 309 -0.87 -37.74 12.95
N TYR A 310 -1.00 -36.50 13.40
CA TYR A 310 -1.27 -35.36 12.50
C TYR A 310 -0.21 -35.17 11.44
N TYR A 311 1.06 -35.14 11.83
CA TYR A 311 2.15 -34.90 10.88
C TYR A 311 2.47 -36.12 10.02
N GLU A 312 2.22 -37.34 10.51
CA GLU A 312 2.32 -38.56 9.70
C GLU A 312 1.25 -38.61 8.62
N GLY A 313 -0.01 -38.26 8.95
CA GLY A 313 -1.08 -38.16 7.97
C GLY A 313 -0.77 -37.13 6.87
N ARG A 314 -0.19 -36.00 7.24
CA ARG A 314 0.26 -35.01 6.26
C ARG A 314 1.44 -35.49 5.41
N ASN A 315 2.33 -36.30 5.96
CA ASN A 315 3.47 -36.85 5.21
C ASN A 315 3.01 -37.93 4.22
N ALA A 316 2.01 -38.72 4.55
CA ALA A 316 1.43 -39.70 3.64
C ALA A 316 0.80 -39.04 2.40
N GLY A 317 0.21 -37.83 2.55
CA GLY A 317 -0.35 -37.03 1.47
C GLY A 317 0.65 -36.08 0.78
N ALA A 318 1.90 -36.04 1.20
CA ALA A 318 2.86 -35.05 0.68
C ALA A 318 3.48 -35.49 -0.66
N TRP A 319 3.25 -34.68 -1.69
CA TRP A 319 3.69 -34.93 -3.07
C TRP A 319 5.19 -34.65 -3.31
N SER A 320 5.85 -33.88 -2.46
CA SER A 320 7.25 -33.48 -2.66
C SER A 320 8.12 -33.75 -1.44
N ARG A 321 9.42 -33.95 -1.66
CA ARG A 321 10.44 -34.10 -0.62
C ARG A 321 10.46 -32.87 0.32
N ASN A 322 10.30 -31.66 -0.24
CA ASN A 322 10.30 -30.42 0.53
C ASN A 322 9.07 -30.30 1.45
N ALA A 323 7.91 -30.77 1.01
CA ALA A 323 6.71 -30.83 1.84
C ALA A 323 6.89 -31.78 3.03
N ARG A 324 7.49 -32.97 2.81
CA ARG A 324 7.80 -33.92 3.90
C ARG A 324 8.79 -33.34 4.90
N ILE A 325 9.84 -32.66 4.41
CA ILE A 325 10.82 -31.96 5.24
C ILE A 325 10.10 -30.87 6.07
N GLY A 326 9.21 -30.07 5.49
CA GLY A 326 8.44 -29.04 6.16
C GLY A 326 7.56 -29.61 7.28
N ASN A 327 6.88 -30.72 7.03
CA ASN A 327 6.04 -31.39 8.03
C ASN A 327 6.86 -31.91 9.23
N LEU A 328 7.98 -32.56 8.95
CA LEU A 328 8.89 -33.07 9.98
C LEU A 328 9.43 -31.96 10.88
N LYS A 329 9.70 -30.81 10.31
CA LYS A 329 10.13 -29.61 11.03
C LYS A 329 9.03 -29.04 11.91
N GLY A 330 7.84 -28.88 11.37
CA GLY A 330 6.70 -28.38 12.13
C GLY A 330 6.40 -29.27 13.35
N PHE A 331 6.59 -30.58 13.21
CA PHE A 331 6.49 -31.52 14.31
C PHE A 331 7.54 -31.25 15.40
N ALA A 332 8.82 -31.18 15.02
CA ALA A 332 9.90 -30.96 15.99
C ALA A 332 9.76 -29.60 16.70
N GLU A 333 9.40 -28.56 15.96
CA GLU A 333 9.16 -27.24 16.53
C GLU A 333 8.00 -27.25 17.54
N ALA A 334 6.92 -27.96 17.23
CA ALA A 334 5.78 -28.11 18.14
C ALA A 334 6.16 -28.86 19.41
N ILE A 335 6.87 -30.00 19.30
CA ILE A 335 7.30 -30.79 20.47
C ILE A 335 8.28 -30.00 21.34
N ASN A 336 9.29 -29.36 20.78
CA ASN A 336 10.22 -28.52 21.52
C ASN A 336 9.50 -27.38 22.24
N PHE A 337 8.61 -26.71 21.56
CA PHE A 337 7.83 -25.63 22.11
C PHE A 337 6.97 -26.04 23.31
N LEU A 338 6.35 -27.25 23.26
CA LEU A 338 5.57 -27.81 24.34
C LEU A 338 6.48 -28.24 25.51
N THR A 339 7.58 -28.89 25.21
CA THR A 339 8.55 -29.36 26.22
C THR A 339 9.15 -28.21 27.00
N GLU A 340 9.57 -27.14 26.31
CA GLU A 340 10.12 -25.94 26.96
C GLU A 340 9.15 -25.28 27.93
N ARG A 341 7.83 -25.47 27.73
CA ARG A 341 6.76 -24.86 28.54
C ARG A 341 6.13 -25.84 29.54
N GLY A 342 6.58 -27.10 29.56
CA GLY A 342 6.03 -28.12 30.43
C GLY A 342 4.58 -28.51 30.12
N ILE A 343 4.14 -28.33 28.86
CA ILE A 343 2.78 -28.65 28.42
C ILE A 343 2.77 -30.09 27.94
N ALA A 344 2.12 -30.99 28.72
CA ALA A 344 2.08 -32.42 28.42
C ALA A 344 0.71 -32.90 27.96
N THR A 345 -0.34 -32.23 28.36
CA THR A 345 -1.74 -32.64 28.10
C THR A 345 -2.49 -31.60 27.27
N LEU A 346 -3.62 -31.99 26.70
CA LEU A 346 -4.51 -31.08 25.98
C LEU A 346 -5.11 -30.03 26.93
N GLU A 347 -5.40 -30.39 28.18
CA GLU A 347 -5.92 -29.50 29.21
C GLU A 347 -4.89 -28.42 29.61
N ASP A 348 -3.62 -28.82 29.76
CA ASP A 348 -2.53 -27.85 29.98
C ASP A 348 -2.43 -26.86 28.80
N LEU A 349 -2.51 -27.36 27.57
CA LEU A 349 -2.48 -26.54 26.36
C LEU A 349 -3.62 -25.52 26.33
N GLU A 350 -4.85 -25.95 26.67
CA GLU A 350 -6.02 -25.07 26.71
C GLU A 350 -5.88 -23.98 27.78
N THR A 351 -5.40 -24.38 28.96
CA THR A 351 -5.12 -23.44 30.06
C THR A 351 -4.09 -22.39 29.67
N HIS A 352 -3.03 -22.80 29.01
CA HIS A 352 -1.99 -21.86 28.53
C HIS A 352 -2.53 -20.95 27.42
N ILE A 353 -3.35 -21.45 26.49
CA ILE A 353 -4.00 -20.64 25.46
C ILE A 353 -4.90 -19.58 26.11
N ALA A 354 -5.73 -19.96 27.09
CA ALA A 354 -6.61 -19.02 27.78
C ALA A 354 -5.83 -17.91 28.48
N ALA A 355 -4.80 -18.26 29.25
CA ALA A 355 -3.96 -17.30 29.95
C ALA A 355 -3.22 -16.33 29.01
N GLN A 356 -2.71 -16.83 27.88
CA GLN A 356 -2.03 -15.96 26.91
C GLN A 356 -3.02 -15.11 26.11
N SER A 357 -4.22 -15.61 25.84
CA SER A 357 -5.27 -14.82 25.18
C SER A 357 -5.69 -13.63 26.04
N GLU A 358 -5.95 -13.84 27.32
CA GLU A 358 -6.30 -12.78 28.26
C GLU A 358 -5.20 -11.71 28.35
N ARG A 359 -3.94 -12.13 28.44
CA ARG A 359 -2.78 -11.22 28.45
C ARG A 359 -2.69 -10.40 27.16
N THR A 360 -2.85 -11.06 26.02
CA THR A 360 -2.80 -10.43 24.70
C THR A 360 -3.90 -9.38 24.54
N GLU A 361 -5.11 -9.70 24.99
CA GLU A 361 -6.27 -8.82 24.92
C GLU A 361 -6.10 -7.58 25.82
N ALA A 362 -5.60 -7.77 27.02
CA ALA A 362 -5.34 -6.67 27.95
C ALA A 362 -4.32 -5.68 27.38
N ILE A 363 -3.17 -6.17 26.88
CA ILE A 363 -2.14 -5.33 26.27
C ILE A 363 -2.68 -4.65 25.00
N ASN A 364 -3.37 -5.36 24.15
CA ASN A 364 -3.93 -4.81 22.89
C ASN A 364 -4.94 -3.69 23.17
N THR A 365 -5.76 -3.83 24.21
CA THR A 365 -6.71 -2.80 24.63
C THR A 365 -5.99 -1.54 25.11
N SER A 366 -4.93 -1.70 25.93
CA SER A 366 -4.08 -0.59 26.38
C SER A 366 -3.39 0.11 25.21
N MET A 367 -2.77 -0.66 24.32
CA MET A 367 -2.10 -0.12 23.13
C MET A 367 -3.06 0.61 22.20
N LYS A 368 -4.29 0.11 22.01
CA LYS A 368 -5.32 0.75 21.21
C LYS A 368 -5.68 2.12 21.77
N ALA A 369 -5.93 2.20 23.07
CA ALA A 369 -6.25 3.47 23.73
C ALA A 369 -5.09 4.50 23.58
N LYS A 370 -3.84 4.07 23.77
CA LYS A 370 -2.66 4.93 23.59
C LYS A 370 -2.51 5.40 22.13
N ARG A 371 -2.70 4.51 21.17
CA ARG A 371 -2.62 4.85 19.74
C ARG A 371 -3.70 5.87 19.34
N ASP A 372 -4.92 5.68 19.83
CA ASP A 372 -6.03 6.59 19.50
C ASP A 372 -5.74 7.98 20.10
N ARG A 373 -5.20 8.03 21.33
CA ARG A 373 -4.79 9.30 21.95
C ARG A 373 -3.59 9.94 21.24
N LEU A 374 -2.61 9.16 20.81
CA LEU A 374 -1.47 9.66 20.01
C LEU A 374 -1.93 10.27 18.68
N ASN A 375 -2.91 9.67 18.02
CA ASN A 375 -3.48 10.21 16.79
C ASN A 375 -4.21 11.54 17.04
N GLU A 376 -4.95 11.63 18.14
CA GLU A 376 -5.61 12.89 18.56
C GLU A 376 -4.58 13.98 18.82
N LEU A 377 -3.53 13.70 19.61
CA LEU A 377 -2.47 14.65 19.90
C LEU A 377 -1.74 15.11 18.65
N LYS A 378 -1.47 14.19 17.71
CA LYS A 378 -0.85 14.49 16.43
C LYS A 378 -1.69 15.49 15.60
N GLU A 379 -3.00 15.29 15.56
CA GLU A 379 -3.90 16.22 14.88
C GLU A 379 -3.97 17.59 15.59
N LEU A 380 -3.94 17.60 16.93
CA LEU A 380 -3.92 18.85 17.70
C LEU A 380 -2.62 19.63 17.46
N LEU A 381 -1.48 18.97 17.47
CA LEU A 381 -0.17 19.60 17.20
C LEU A 381 -0.11 20.12 15.76
N ARG A 382 -0.60 19.36 14.79
CA ARG A 382 -0.72 19.82 13.40
C ARG A 382 -1.59 21.07 13.27
N LEU A 383 -2.68 21.15 14.03
CA LEU A 383 -3.53 22.34 14.05
C LEU A 383 -2.81 23.55 14.68
N VAL A 384 -1.93 23.31 15.65
CA VAL A 384 -1.09 24.36 16.24
C VAL A 384 -0.12 24.91 15.20
N ASP A 385 0.52 24.06 14.43
CA ASP A 385 1.44 24.50 13.36
C ASP A 385 0.70 25.32 12.32
N LEU A 386 -0.42 24.82 11.81
CA LEU A 386 -1.28 25.58 10.88
C LEU A 386 -1.72 26.94 11.44
N TYR A 387 -2.04 26.97 12.73
CA TYR A 387 -2.41 28.22 13.41
C TYR A 387 -1.23 29.19 13.50
N ARG A 388 -0.03 28.70 13.84
CA ARG A 388 1.20 29.52 13.93
C ARG A 388 1.59 30.07 12.57
N ASP A 389 1.58 29.22 11.53
CA ASP A 389 1.98 29.59 10.18
C ASP A 389 1.06 30.65 9.57
N THR A 390 -0.24 30.55 9.84
CA THR A 390 -1.24 31.45 9.26
C THR A 390 -1.57 32.67 10.14
N LYS A 391 -1.13 32.65 11.40
CA LYS A 391 -1.37 33.77 12.34
C LYS A 391 -0.78 35.10 11.87
N PRO A 392 0.44 35.18 11.32
CA PRO A 392 0.99 36.45 10.83
C PRO A 392 0.10 37.14 9.79
N VAL A 393 -0.46 36.35 8.85
CA VAL A 393 -1.39 36.88 7.83
C VAL A 393 -2.66 37.43 8.45
N TYR A 394 -3.20 36.74 9.48
CA TYR A 394 -4.36 37.24 10.20
C TYR A 394 -4.05 38.51 11.01
N ASP A 395 -2.89 38.57 11.68
CA ASP A 395 -2.46 39.73 12.45
C ASP A 395 -2.24 40.94 11.53
N GLU A 396 -1.69 40.75 10.33
CA GLU A 396 -1.54 41.78 9.31
C GLU A 396 -2.90 42.28 8.84
N LEU A 397 -3.86 41.39 8.56
CA LEU A 397 -5.23 41.77 8.22
C LEU A 397 -5.87 42.64 9.29
N GLN A 398 -5.65 42.35 10.58
CA GLN A 398 -6.18 43.18 11.68
C GLN A 398 -5.55 44.56 11.75
N GLY A 399 -4.32 44.73 11.28
CA GLY A 399 -3.64 46.00 11.15
C GLY A 399 -4.16 46.90 10.02
N ILE A 400 -4.91 46.38 9.06
CA ILE A 400 -5.38 47.12 7.89
C ILE A 400 -6.67 47.89 8.24
N LYS A 401 -6.55 49.20 8.39
CA LYS A 401 -7.69 50.10 8.74
C LYS A 401 -8.56 50.45 7.53
N TRP A 402 -8.05 50.44 6.32
CA TRP A 402 -8.74 50.83 5.10
C TRP A 402 -9.54 49.68 4.49
N LYS A 403 -10.86 49.83 4.37
CA LYS A 403 -11.80 48.79 3.91
C LYS A 403 -11.40 48.17 2.56
N GLY A 404 -11.12 49.01 1.55
CA GLY A 404 -10.74 48.50 0.21
C GLY A 404 -9.41 47.74 0.16
N LYS A 405 -8.41 48.13 0.98
CA LYS A 405 -7.16 47.40 1.13
C LYS A 405 -7.36 46.08 1.86
N ARG A 406 -8.26 46.09 2.87
CA ARG A 406 -8.63 44.90 3.64
C ARG A 406 -9.31 43.83 2.77
N GLU A 407 -10.31 44.25 1.97
CA GLU A 407 -11.01 43.34 1.05
C GLU A 407 -10.10 42.76 -0.06
N LYS A 408 -9.10 43.54 -0.48
CA LYS A 408 -8.08 43.08 -1.41
C LYS A 408 -7.18 42.02 -0.75
N PHE A 409 -6.68 42.33 0.43
CA PHE A 409 -5.83 41.43 1.22
C PHE A 409 -6.56 40.13 1.58
N GLU A 410 -7.83 40.22 1.97
CA GLU A 410 -8.69 39.04 2.27
C GLU A 410 -8.84 38.12 1.04
N ARG A 411 -8.92 38.67 -0.17
CA ARG A 411 -8.99 37.87 -1.41
C ARG A 411 -7.66 37.24 -1.78
N GLU A 412 -6.59 37.98 -1.59
CA GLU A 412 -5.22 37.50 -1.89
C GLU A 412 -4.80 36.37 -0.93
N HIS A 413 -5.25 36.44 0.32
CA HIS A 413 -4.92 35.49 1.40
C HIS A 413 -6.11 34.64 1.89
N GLU A 414 -7.12 34.44 1.04
CA GLU A 414 -8.35 33.72 1.42
C GLU A 414 -8.09 32.34 2.02
N ASN A 415 -7.16 31.60 1.45
CA ASN A 415 -6.84 30.24 1.90
C ASN A 415 -6.14 30.23 3.26
N GLU A 416 -5.20 31.14 3.49
CA GLU A 416 -4.48 31.26 4.75
C GLU A 416 -5.41 31.70 5.87
N LEU A 417 -6.25 32.70 5.61
CA LEU A 417 -7.26 33.19 6.56
C LEU A 417 -8.30 32.09 6.88
N ARG A 418 -8.74 31.35 5.87
CA ARG A 418 -9.65 30.22 6.06
C ARG A 418 -9.01 29.13 6.93
N THR A 419 -7.74 28.81 6.68
CA THR A 419 -6.96 27.85 7.44
C THR A 419 -6.78 28.32 8.88
N PHE A 420 -6.44 29.59 9.08
CA PHE A 420 -6.36 30.20 10.40
C PHE A 420 -7.65 30.07 11.19
N HIS A 421 -8.79 30.45 10.61
CA HIS A 421 -10.08 30.40 11.29
C HIS A 421 -10.51 28.96 11.60
N MET A 422 -10.21 28.02 10.72
CA MET A 422 -10.48 26.60 10.94
C MET A 422 -9.63 26.07 12.11
N ALA A 423 -8.31 26.31 12.08
CA ALA A 423 -7.39 25.87 13.10
C ALA A 423 -7.74 26.50 14.46
N ARG A 424 -7.96 27.81 14.50
CA ARG A 424 -8.39 28.55 15.70
C ARG A 424 -9.64 27.95 16.33
N ARG A 425 -10.72 27.75 15.54
CA ARG A 425 -11.99 27.21 16.03
C ARG A 425 -11.85 25.81 16.64
N LYS A 426 -10.97 24.97 16.07
CA LYS A 426 -10.70 23.63 16.62
C LYS A 426 -9.88 23.71 17.89
N LEU A 427 -8.84 24.55 17.93
CA LEU A 427 -7.95 24.72 19.08
C LEU A 427 -8.63 25.46 20.26
N ASP A 428 -9.59 26.33 19.99
CA ASP A 428 -10.33 27.08 21.05
C ASP A 428 -11.08 26.11 21.97
N LYS A 429 -11.46 24.92 21.53
CA LYS A 429 -12.09 23.89 22.36
C LYS A 429 -11.14 23.27 23.40
N HIS A 430 -9.84 23.43 23.22
CA HIS A 430 -8.79 22.85 24.04
C HIS A 430 -7.98 23.89 24.82
N ARG A 431 -8.44 25.13 24.86
CA ARG A 431 -7.77 26.18 25.66
C ARG A 431 -7.91 25.89 27.15
N SER A 432 -6.84 26.14 27.85
CA SER A 432 -6.85 26.15 29.33
C SER A 432 -7.77 27.29 29.88
N PRO A 433 -8.19 27.23 31.14
CA PRO A 433 -8.92 28.34 31.78
C PRO A 433 -8.20 29.70 31.68
N ALA A 434 -6.87 29.69 31.54
CA ALA A 434 -6.04 30.87 31.31
C ALA A 434 -5.97 31.30 29.82
N GLY A 435 -6.77 30.70 28.93
CA GLY A 435 -6.85 31.03 27.51
C GLY A 435 -5.67 30.55 26.66
N LYS A 436 -4.71 29.80 27.23
CA LYS A 436 -3.55 29.30 26.51
C LYS A 436 -3.77 27.89 25.95
N ILE A 437 -3.21 27.62 24.77
CA ILE A 437 -3.17 26.27 24.20
C ILE A 437 -2.04 25.51 24.87
N PRO A 438 -2.27 24.33 25.47
CA PRO A 438 -1.26 23.61 26.25
C PRO A 438 -0.31 22.76 25.35
N VAL A 439 0.34 23.39 24.37
CA VAL A 439 1.16 22.73 23.37
C VAL A 439 2.25 21.87 24.01
N HIS A 440 3.01 22.45 24.94
CA HIS A 440 4.09 21.74 25.62
C HIS A 440 3.61 20.51 26.41
N ALA A 441 2.43 20.60 27.02
CA ALA A 441 1.83 19.45 27.71
C ALA A 441 1.45 18.35 26.71
N TRP A 442 0.96 18.70 25.52
CA TRP A 442 0.64 17.75 24.45
C TRP A 442 1.89 17.09 23.88
N GLU A 443 2.97 17.85 23.69
CA GLU A 443 4.26 17.31 23.23
C GLU A 443 4.83 16.33 24.26
N GLN A 444 4.78 16.69 25.54
CA GLN A 444 5.24 15.80 26.62
C GLN A 444 4.35 14.55 26.74
N GLU A 445 3.03 14.72 26.65
CA GLU A 445 2.09 13.60 26.67
C GLU A 445 2.34 12.66 25.46
N GLN A 446 2.54 13.23 24.27
CA GLN A 446 2.83 12.48 23.06
C GLN A 446 4.13 11.67 23.20
N ALA A 447 5.20 12.30 23.69
CA ALA A 447 6.48 11.63 23.90
C ALA A 447 6.36 10.47 24.90
N ARG A 448 5.68 10.71 26.04
CA ARG A 448 5.44 9.68 27.06
C ARG A 448 4.61 8.53 26.52
N LEU A 449 3.48 8.82 25.86
CA LEU A 449 2.61 7.78 25.33
C LEU A 449 3.29 6.97 24.22
N HIS A 450 4.15 7.61 23.45
CA HIS A 450 4.93 6.91 22.42
C HIS A 450 5.93 5.93 23.05
N GLN A 451 6.61 6.34 24.12
CA GLN A 451 7.52 5.47 24.85
C GLN A 451 6.79 4.30 25.51
N GLU A 452 5.64 4.57 26.15
CA GLU A 452 4.80 3.54 26.77
C GLU A 452 4.26 2.56 25.72
N TYR A 453 3.77 3.06 24.60
CA TYR A 453 3.28 2.23 23.49
C TYR A 453 4.38 1.32 22.93
N THR A 454 5.58 1.85 22.75
CA THR A 454 6.73 1.08 22.27
C THR A 454 7.10 -0.02 23.25
N ALA A 455 7.14 0.28 24.54
CA ALA A 455 7.45 -0.69 25.59
C ALA A 455 6.39 -1.81 25.66
N GLU A 456 5.10 -1.45 25.55
CA GLU A 456 4.02 -2.44 25.50
C GLU A 456 4.06 -3.30 24.23
N TYR A 457 4.41 -2.70 23.09
CA TYR A 457 4.54 -3.42 21.84
C TYR A 457 5.66 -4.47 21.86
N GLU A 458 6.79 -4.14 22.48
CA GLU A 458 7.90 -5.09 22.67
C GLU A 458 7.49 -6.27 23.58
N GLN A 459 6.61 -6.04 24.55
CA GLN A 459 6.05 -7.11 25.40
C GLN A 459 4.95 -7.90 24.67
N TYR A 460 4.12 -7.23 23.89
CA TYR A 460 3.00 -7.83 23.16
C TYR A 460 3.44 -8.86 22.14
N LYS A 461 4.48 -8.55 21.39
CA LYS A 461 4.92 -9.38 20.26
C LYS A 461 5.28 -10.82 20.65
N PRO A 462 6.15 -11.07 21.65
CA PRO A 462 6.49 -12.44 22.04
C PRO A 462 5.27 -13.20 22.59
N ILE A 463 4.38 -12.52 23.32
CA ILE A 463 3.16 -13.12 23.87
C ILE A 463 2.21 -13.53 22.74
N GLN A 464 2.06 -12.67 21.74
CA GLN A 464 1.22 -12.96 20.58
C GLN A 464 1.80 -14.10 19.73
N ASP A 465 3.09 -14.15 19.55
CA ASP A 465 3.76 -15.21 18.80
C ASP A 465 3.63 -16.55 19.53
N ASP A 466 3.74 -16.55 20.86
CA ASP A 466 3.50 -17.73 21.69
C ASP A 466 2.03 -18.20 21.59
N LEU A 467 1.10 -17.28 21.70
CA LEU A 467 -0.33 -17.59 21.56
C LEU A 467 -0.64 -18.22 20.19
N ARG A 468 -0.11 -17.67 19.13
CA ARG A 468 -0.28 -18.21 17.76
C ARG A 468 0.26 -19.65 17.66
N ARG A 469 1.42 -19.92 18.27
CA ARG A 469 2.01 -21.25 18.29
C ARG A 469 1.16 -22.24 19.08
N LEU A 470 0.71 -21.88 20.27
CA LEU A 470 -0.20 -22.69 21.09
C LEU A 470 -1.48 -23.03 20.33
N GLN A 471 -2.11 -22.04 19.70
CA GLN A 471 -3.31 -22.22 18.89
C GLN A 471 -3.06 -23.12 17.66
N GLN A 472 -1.89 -23.01 17.04
CA GLN A 472 -1.52 -23.89 15.93
C GLN A 472 -1.34 -25.33 16.37
N VAL A 473 -0.69 -25.54 17.50
CA VAL A 473 -0.53 -26.88 18.10
C VAL A 473 -1.90 -27.46 18.44
N LYS A 474 -2.81 -26.66 19.03
CA LYS A 474 -4.17 -27.10 19.32
C LYS A 474 -4.91 -27.53 18.05
N ARG A 475 -4.91 -26.70 17.01
CA ARG A 475 -5.54 -27.07 15.72
C ARG A 475 -4.99 -28.37 15.14
N ASN A 476 -3.70 -28.60 15.27
CA ASN A 476 -3.06 -29.82 14.77
C ASN A 476 -3.51 -31.05 15.59
N ALA A 477 -3.61 -30.92 16.91
CA ALA A 477 -4.11 -31.97 17.81
C ALA A 477 -5.58 -32.28 17.56
N ASP A 478 -6.42 -31.23 17.43
CA ASP A 478 -7.87 -31.38 17.15
C ASP A 478 -8.07 -32.07 15.78
N ALA A 479 -7.27 -31.76 14.77
CA ALA A 479 -7.33 -32.41 13.47
C ALA A 479 -6.98 -33.91 13.55
N ALA A 480 -5.99 -34.28 14.38
CA ALA A 480 -5.64 -35.69 14.61
C ALA A 480 -6.81 -36.45 15.30
N ILE A 481 -7.41 -35.87 16.32
CA ILE A 481 -8.55 -36.46 17.01
C ILE A 481 -9.69 -36.68 16.03
N HIS A 482 -10.03 -35.69 15.23
CA HIS A 482 -11.12 -35.80 14.25
C HIS A 482 -10.82 -36.89 13.18
N GLN A 483 -9.58 -37.03 12.75
CA GLN A 483 -9.17 -38.06 11.80
C GLN A 483 -9.27 -39.45 12.41
N GLN A 484 -8.90 -39.63 13.69
CA GLN A 484 -9.06 -40.88 14.43
C GLN A 484 -10.52 -41.25 14.57
N GLU A 485 -11.40 -40.31 14.93
CA GLU A 485 -12.84 -40.54 15.04
C GLU A 485 -13.47 -40.98 13.72
N GLN A 486 -13.14 -40.31 12.63
CA GLN A 486 -13.61 -40.71 11.28
C GLN A 486 -13.13 -42.13 10.89
N THR A 487 -11.91 -42.46 11.25
CA THR A 487 -11.33 -43.78 10.95
C THR A 487 -12.04 -44.86 11.78
N GLN A 488 -12.35 -44.58 13.05
CA GLN A 488 -13.10 -45.47 13.90
C GLN A 488 -14.55 -45.65 13.44
N GLN A 489 -15.21 -44.58 13.00
CA GLN A 489 -16.55 -44.64 12.44
C GLN A 489 -16.59 -45.53 11.19
N LYS A 490 -15.67 -45.32 10.26
CA LYS A 490 -15.57 -46.15 9.04
C LYS A 490 -15.30 -47.62 9.34
N ARG A 491 -14.49 -47.93 10.37
CA ARG A 491 -14.27 -49.31 10.80
C ARG A 491 -15.55 -49.93 11.36
N ARG A 492 -16.30 -49.21 12.20
CA ARG A 492 -17.60 -49.66 12.73
C ARG A 492 -18.69 -49.86 11.66
N GLU A 493 -18.61 -49.05 10.56
CA GLU A 493 -19.53 -49.22 9.42
C GLU A 493 -19.16 -50.40 8.53
N VAL A 494 -17.89 -50.77 8.45
CA VAL A 494 -17.41 -51.96 7.69
C VAL A 494 -17.61 -53.26 8.49
N GLU A 495 -17.64 -53.19 9.84
CA GLU A 495 -17.88 -54.35 10.71
C GLU A 495 -19.38 -54.63 10.94
N ARG A 496 -20.25 -53.78 10.45
CA ARG A 496 -21.73 -53.99 10.42
C ARG A 496 -22.16 -54.48 9.02
#